data_00dbb747641b4e724f99ad459213a52b
#
_entry.id   00dbb747641b4e724f99ad459213a52b
#
_cell.length_a   1.000
_cell.length_b   1.000
_cell.length_c   1.000
_cell.angle_alpha   90.00
_cell.angle_beta   90.00
_cell.angle_gamma   90.00
#
_symmetry.space_group_name_H-M   'P 1'
#
loop_
_entity.id
_entity.type
_entity.pdbx_description
1 polymer ?
#
loop_
_entity_poly.entity_id
_entity_poly.type
_entity_poly.pdbx_seq_one_letter_code
_entity_poly.pdbx_strand_id
1 'polypeptide(L)'
;MAENVLILGTGCAGLTAAIYAARAGLSPLVLEGGQPGGQLTTTSEVENFPGFVHGVDGNELITNMKGQAERFGAKFAWDRIDSVDFSGPIKKLKGGEATYEAKAVIIATGASPRLLGIPGEKKYYGGNGVTTCATCDGAFYRNVPVAVVGGGDSACEEALFLTRFASKVYLVHRRDTFRASEIMVQRVKAHEKIELVLNVTPTEILGDEKVHTLRVIEKSGAPRDLAVKCVFVAIGHIPNSQAFTPSLEVDEGGYFVAGANTVSTRVPGVFVAGDCADHVYRQAITAAGMGCRAAIEAERWLAGH
;
A
#
# COMPACT_ATOMS: atom_id res chain seq x y z
N MET A 1 16.55 19.60 20.84
CA MET A 1 17.22 20.06 19.59
C MET A 1 16.42 19.48 18.43
N ALA A 2 16.21 20.25 17.38
CA ALA A 2 15.49 19.74 16.21
C ALA A 2 16.33 18.66 15.49
N GLU A 3 15.67 17.61 15.02
CA GLU A 3 16.28 16.57 14.19
C GLU A 3 16.66 17.14 12.82
N ASN A 4 17.74 16.67 12.20
CA ASN A 4 18.02 17.06 10.83
C ASN A 4 16.95 16.52 9.88
N VAL A 5 16.63 15.23 9.99
CA VAL A 5 15.59 14.56 9.20
C VAL A 5 14.71 13.71 10.10
N LEU A 6 13.40 13.90 10.01
CA LEU A 6 12.39 13.04 10.61
C LEU A 6 11.68 12.25 9.49
N ILE A 7 11.65 10.94 9.62
CA ILE A 7 11.00 10.03 8.64
C ILE A 7 9.79 9.38 9.29
N LEU A 8 8.65 9.41 8.62
CA LEU A 8 7.38 8.89 9.13
C LEU A 8 6.97 7.63 8.38
N GLY A 9 7.06 6.49 9.05
CA GLY A 9 6.73 5.17 8.52
C GLY A 9 7.95 4.30 8.22
N THR A 10 7.78 2.99 8.38
CA THR A 10 8.82 1.95 8.22
C THR A 10 8.50 0.93 7.14
N GLY A 11 7.64 1.27 6.18
CA GLY A 11 7.55 0.51 4.93
C GLY A 11 8.80 0.70 4.06
N CYS A 12 8.84 0.08 2.88
CA CYS A 12 9.99 0.15 1.98
C CYS A 12 10.43 1.58 1.65
N ALA A 13 9.49 2.52 1.52
CA ALA A 13 9.83 3.92 1.28
C ALA A 13 10.58 4.54 2.46
N GLY A 14 10.04 4.43 3.68
CA GLY A 14 10.63 5.02 4.87
C GLY A 14 11.98 4.38 5.23
N LEU A 15 12.08 3.05 5.18
CA LEU A 15 13.33 2.35 5.46
C LEU A 15 14.42 2.65 4.44
N THR A 16 14.07 2.74 3.14
CA THR A 16 15.02 3.16 2.11
C THR A 16 15.47 4.60 2.34
N ALA A 17 14.54 5.51 2.65
CA ALA A 17 14.88 6.89 3.00
C ALA A 17 15.82 6.94 4.21
N ALA A 18 15.56 6.12 5.24
CA ALA A 18 16.41 6.03 6.43
C ALA A 18 17.83 5.56 6.10
N ILE A 19 17.98 4.54 5.25
CA ILE A 19 19.29 4.04 4.80
C ILE A 19 20.06 5.15 4.10
N TYR A 20 19.46 5.84 3.13
CA TYR A 20 20.13 6.88 2.37
C TYR A 20 20.47 8.12 3.21
N ALA A 21 19.54 8.60 4.05
CA ALA A 21 19.76 9.73 4.94
C ALA A 21 20.85 9.42 5.99
N ALA A 22 20.84 8.22 6.58
CA ALA A 22 21.85 7.80 7.54
C ALA A 22 23.23 7.71 6.89
N ARG A 23 23.34 7.14 5.68
CA ARG A 23 24.62 7.10 4.92
C ARG A 23 25.14 8.48 4.53
N ALA A 24 24.24 9.45 4.35
CA ALA A 24 24.63 10.86 4.14
C ALA A 24 25.03 11.60 5.46
N GLY A 25 25.07 10.90 6.59
CA GLY A 25 25.45 11.48 7.89
C GLY A 25 24.38 12.36 8.54
N LEU A 26 23.12 12.28 8.08
CA LEU A 26 22.03 13.12 8.57
C LEU A 26 21.43 12.62 9.89
N SER A 27 21.80 11.41 10.35
CA SER A 27 21.33 10.79 11.60
C SER A 27 19.79 10.85 11.76
N PRO A 28 19.02 10.30 10.81
CA PRO A 28 17.56 10.44 10.81
C PRO A 28 16.93 9.76 12.01
N LEU A 29 15.86 10.38 12.56
CA LEU A 29 14.91 9.74 13.44
C LEU A 29 13.74 9.20 12.59
N VAL A 30 13.39 7.93 12.77
CA VAL A 30 12.30 7.25 12.06
C VAL A 30 11.18 6.94 13.05
N LEU A 31 9.96 7.41 12.79
CA LEU A 31 8.77 7.06 13.57
C LEU A 31 8.06 5.88 12.89
N GLU A 32 7.89 4.79 13.63
CA GLU A 32 7.41 3.53 13.08
C GLU A 32 5.90 3.52 12.76
N GLY A 33 5.13 4.38 13.45
CA GLY A 33 3.68 4.45 13.27
C GLY A 33 2.92 3.28 13.90
N GLY A 34 1.65 3.15 13.54
CA GLY A 34 0.76 2.13 14.11
C GLY A 34 0.95 0.71 13.57
N GLN A 35 1.65 0.56 12.44
CA GLN A 35 1.98 -0.72 11.81
C GLN A 35 3.45 -0.70 11.36
N PRO A 36 4.39 -1.01 12.28
CA PRO A 36 5.81 -1.11 11.93
C PRO A 36 6.05 -2.07 10.78
N GLY A 37 6.83 -1.66 9.78
CA GLY A 37 7.10 -2.44 8.57
C GLY A 37 6.05 -2.30 7.45
N GLY A 38 4.88 -1.73 7.77
CA GLY A 38 3.82 -1.46 6.78
C GLY A 38 3.18 -2.72 6.19
N GLN A 39 2.69 -2.64 4.97
CA GLN A 39 1.90 -3.71 4.33
C GLN A 39 2.69 -5.02 4.14
N LEU A 40 4.01 -4.99 3.96
CA LEU A 40 4.80 -6.21 3.78
C LEU A 40 4.76 -7.14 4.99
N THR A 41 4.51 -6.61 6.18
CA THR A 41 4.37 -7.45 7.39
C THR A 41 3.10 -8.30 7.40
N THR A 42 2.17 -8.05 6.49
CA THR A 42 0.95 -8.84 6.29
C THR A 42 1.05 -9.79 5.09
N THR A 43 2.21 -9.85 4.43
CA THR A 43 2.48 -10.69 3.26
C THR A 43 3.44 -11.80 3.65
N SER A 44 3.12 -13.04 3.33
CA SER A 44 3.96 -14.20 3.68
C SER A 44 5.20 -14.33 2.79
N GLU A 45 5.08 -14.03 1.50
CA GLU A 45 6.16 -14.19 0.53
C GLU A 45 6.14 -13.07 -0.50
N VAL A 46 7.31 -12.49 -0.77
CA VAL A 46 7.54 -11.41 -1.74
C VAL A 46 8.48 -11.93 -2.82
N GLU A 47 7.93 -12.27 -3.99
CA GLU A 47 8.70 -12.80 -5.12
C GLU A 47 9.19 -11.71 -6.09
N ASN A 48 8.64 -10.50 -5.98
CA ASN A 48 8.86 -9.43 -6.95
C ASN A 48 9.74 -8.27 -6.44
N PHE A 49 10.42 -8.44 -5.31
CA PHE A 49 11.45 -7.51 -4.87
C PHE A 49 12.82 -7.97 -5.38
N PRO A 50 13.53 -7.16 -6.20
CA PRO A 50 14.79 -7.58 -6.81
C PRO A 50 15.87 -7.94 -5.79
N GLY A 51 16.66 -8.98 -6.10
CA GLY A 51 17.78 -9.45 -5.28
C GLY A 51 17.52 -10.76 -4.54
N PHE A 52 16.28 -11.29 -4.57
CA PHE A 52 15.89 -12.54 -3.94
C PHE A 52 15.41 -13.54 -4.99
N VAL A 53 16.29 -14.47 -5.39
CA VAL A 53 16.02 -15.44 -6.46
C VAL A 53 14.84 -16.36 -6.15
N HIS A 54 14.62 -16.68 -4.87
CA HIS A 54 13.58 -17.58 -4.41
C HIS A 54 12.47 -16.88 -3.63
N GLY A 55 12.35 -15.54 -3.79
CA GLY A 55 11.49 -14.74 -2.93
C GLY A 55 12.09 -14.48 -1.56
N VAL A 56 11.37 -13.75 -0.72
CA VAL A 56 11.74 -13.44 0.66
C VAL A 56 10.46 -13.27 1.49
N ASP A 57 10.48 -13.71 2.74
CA ASP A 57 9.40 -13.37 3.68
C ASP A 57 9.29 -11.86 3.89
N GLY A 58 8.08 -11.33 3.91
CA GLY A 58 7.85 -9.88 4.00
C GLY A 58 8.41 -9.28 5.29
N ASN A 59 8.32 -10.00 6.43
CA ASN A 59 8.90 -9.54 7.70
C ASN A 59 10.43 -9.64 7.69
N GLU A 60 11.00 -10.66 7.04
CA GLU A 60 12.44 -10.79 6.85
C GLU A 60 13.00 -9.63 6.03
N LEU A 61 12.36 -9.28 4.92
CA LEU A 61 12.74 -8.13 4.09
C LEU A 61 12.75 -6.83 4.91
N ILE A 62 11.69 -6.55 5.64
CA ILE A 62 11.57 -5.37 6.50
C ILE A 62 12.64 -5.37 7.61
N THR A 63 12.87 -6.51 8.25
CA THR A 63 13.89 -6.66 9.29
C THR A 63 15.29 -6.37 8.74
N ASN A 64 15.60 -6.91 7.55
CA ASN A 64 16.87 -6.67 6.88
C ASN A 64 17.06 -5.19 6.50
N MET A 65 16.02 -4.53 5.97
CA MET A 65 16.07 -3.11 5.64
C MET A 65 16.24 -2.23 6.88
N LYS A 66 15.53 -2.55 7.97
CA LYS A 66 15.65 -1.85 9.26
C LYS A 66 17.05 -2.00 9.83
N GLY A 67 17.56 -3.22 9.92
CA GLY A 67 18.93 -3.50 10.39
C GLY A 67 19.99 -2.81 9.54
N GLN A 68 19.76 -2.69 8.22
CA GLN A 68 20.64 -1.92 7.34
C GLN A 68 20.64 -0.42 7.68
N ALA A 69 19.47 0.17 7.95
CA ALA A 69 19.35 1.58 8.35
C ALA A 69 20.02 1.83 9.71
N GLU A 70 19.77 0.96 10.71
CA GLU A 70 20.38 1.02 12.05
C GLU A 70 21.91 0.94 11.99
N ARG A 71 22.47 0.05 11.15
CA ARG A 71 23.91 -0.08 10.92
C ARG A 71 24.55 1.23 10.49
N PHE A 72 23.83 2.09 9.76
CA PHE A 72 24.31 3.41 9.33
C PHE A 72 23.95 4.54 10.30
N GLY A 73 23.31 4.24 11.43
CA GLY A 73 23.03 5.20 12.50
C GLY A 73 21.66 5.85 12.45
N ALA A 74 20.70 5.29 11.69
CA ALA A 74 19.29 5.68 11.82
C ALA A 74 18.76 5.29 13.19
N LYS A 75 17.97 6.16 13.81
CA LYS A 75 17.30 5.94 15.10
C LYS A 75 15.82 5.64 14.85
N PHE A 76 15.23 4.77 15.67
CA PHE A 76 13.82 4.41 15.56
C PHE A 76 13.11 4.71 16.89
N ALA A 77 11.87 5.19 16.77
CA ALA A 77 10.97 5.37 17.90
C ALA A 77 9.54 4.97 17.49
N TRP A 78 8.82 4.40 18.44
CA TRP A 78 7.42 4.09 18.23
C TRP A 78 6.58 5.31 18.59
N ASP A 79 5.95 5.92 17.59
CA ASP A 79 4.92 6.95 17.77
C ASP A 79 4.12 7.10 16.48
N ARG A 80 2.92 7.68 16.59
CA ARG A 80 2.06 8.03 15.47
C ARG A 80 1.75 9.52 15.52
N ILE A 81 1.96 10.21 14.40
CA ILE A 81 1.68 11.63 14.29
C ILE A 81 0.18 11.88 14.14
N ASP A 82 -0.36 12.73 15.00
CA ASP A 82 -1.77 13.13 15.03
C ASP A 82 -2.00 14.49 14.37
N SER A 83 -1.02 15.41 14.45
CA SER A 83 -1.10 16.73 13.81
C SER A 83 0.28 17.31 13.52
N VAL A 84 0.33 18.27 12.59
CA VAL A 84 1.56 18.92 12.17
C VAL A 84 1.39 20.43 12.06
N ASP A 85 2.51 21.16 12.27
CA ASP A 85 2.67 22.56 11.91
C ASP A 85 3.94 22.72 11.07
N PHE A 86 3.76 22.99 9.80
CA PHE A 86 4.83 23.16 8.82
C PHE A 86 5.03 24.61 8.38
N SER A 87 4.42 25.58 9.07
CA SER A 87 4.47 27.00 8.72
C SER A 87 5.86 27.63 8.89
N GLY A 88 6.64 27.12 9.86
CA GLY A 88 7.97 27.64 10.18
C GLY A 88 9.13 26.93 9.50
N PRO A 89 10.37 27.44 9.65
CA PRO A 89 11.58 26.77 9.14
C PRO A 89 11.84 25.44 9.85
N ILE A 90 11.51 25.33 11.13
CA ILE A 90 11.52 24.09 11.89
C ILE A 90 10.10 23.50 11.86
N LYS A 91 9.99 22.28 11.36
CA LYS A 91 8.73 21.54 11.25
C LYS A 91 8.38 20.95 12.61
N LYS A 92 7.15 21.13 13.06
CA LYS A 92 6.65 20.63 14.34
C LYS A 92 5.62 19.53 14.09
N LEU A 93 5.77 18.43 14.78
CA LEU A 93 4.88 17.27 14.64
C LEU A 93 4.48 16.81 16.05
N LYS A 94 3.18 16.69 16.27
CA LYS A 94 2.64 16.19 17.54
C LYS A 94 2.24 14.73 17.34
N GLY A 95 2.88 13.85 18.08
CA GLY A 95 2.51 12.45 18.21
C GLY A 95 1.64 12.18 19.43
N GLY A 96 1.25 10.94 19.61
CA GLY A 96 0.54 10.48 20.81
C GLY A 96 1.41 10.50 22.06
N GLU A 97 2.71 10.25 21.92
CA GLU A 97 3.67 10.15 23.02
C GLU A 97 4.52 11.42 23.19
N ALA A 98 4.86 12.10 22.11
CA ALA A 98 5.79 13.22 22.13
C ALA A 98 5.51 14.28 21.06
N THR A 99 6.20 15.42 21.19
CA THR A 99 6.29 16.44 20.13
C THR A 99 7.69 16.41 19.53
N TYR A 100 7.77 16.39 18.21
CA TYR A 100 9.00 16.32 17.44
C TYR A 100 9.23 17.62 16.68
N GLU A 101 10.49 18.00 16.57
CA GLU A 101 10.94 19.13 15.77
C GLU A 101 11.98 18.65 14.78
N ALA A 102 11.86 19.04 13.52
CA ALA A 102 12.81 18.64 12.46
C ALA A 102 13.03 19.78 11.47
N LYS A 103 14.22 19.82 10.87
CA LYS A 103 14.53 20.71 9.74
C LYS A 103 13.87 20.19 8.46
N ALA A 104 13.99 18.90 8.18
CA ALA A 104 13.34 18.24 7.05
C ALA A 104 12.47 17.07 7.51
N VAL A 105 11.38 16.81 6.78
CA VAL A 105 10.45 15.71 7.05
C VAL A 105 10.22 14.90 5.78
N ILE A 106 10.33 13.57 5.90
CA ILE A 106 9.95 12.62 4.83
C ILE A 106 8.72 11.85 5.30
N ILE A 107 7.60 12.04 4.61
CA ILE A 107 6.34 11.36 4.90
C ILE A 107 6.25 10.11 4.02
N ALA A 108 6.34 8.94 4.66
CA ALA A 108 6.31 7.61 4.03
C ALA A 108 5.27 6.70 4.70
N THR A 109 4.11 7.29 5.02
CA THR A 109 3.03 6.66 5.81
C THR A 109 2.24 5.61 5.04
N GLY A 110 2.47 5.48 3.72
CA GLY A 110 1.83 4.49 2.87
C GLY A 110 0.31 4.70 2.70
N ALA A 111 -0.36 3.64 2.28
CA ALA A 111 -1.81 3.58 2.13
C ALA A 111 -2.36 2.28 2.73
N SER A 112 -3.58 2.31 3.22
CA SER A 112 -4.26 1.14 3.76
C SER A 112 -5.28 0.61 2.74
N PRO A 113 -5.34 -0.70 2.47
CA PRO A 113 -6.35 -1.26 1.59
C PRO A 113 -7.74 -1.10 2.19
N ARG A 114 -8.72 -0.85 1.34
CA ARG A 114 -10.14 -0.96 1.72
C ARG A 114 -10.51 -2.42 1.79
N LEU A 115 -11.08 -2.83 2.89
CA LEU A 115 -11.61 -4.17 3.10
C LEU A 115 -13.13 -4.18 2.91
N LEU A 116 -13.70 -5.36 2.64
CA LEU A 116 -15.15 -5.55 2.50
C LEU A 116 -15.86 -5.43 3.84
N GLY A 117 -15.18 -5.73 4.96
CA GLY A 117 -15.75 -5.72 6.31
C GLY A 117 -16.70 -6.89 6.59
N ILE A 118 -16.55 -8.00 5.88
CA ILE A 118 -17.42 -9.17 5.98
C ILE A 118 -16.81 -10.31 6.81
N PRO A 119 -17.62 -11.20 7.39
CA PRO A 119 -17.13 -12.39 8.08
C PRO A 119 -16.15 -13.20 7.24
N GLY A 120 -15.11 -13.73 7.87
CA GLY A 120 -14.05 -14.50 7.25
C GLY A 120 -12.92 -13.67 6.62
N GLU A 121 -13.16 -12.42 6.20
CA GLU A 121 -12.17 -11.61 5.53
C GLU A 121 -10.87 -11.48 6.34
N LYS A 122 -10.95 -11.05 7.60
CA LYS A 122 -9.76 -10.89 8.46
C LYS A 122 -9.07 -12.21 8.78
N LYS A 123 -9.82 -13.32 8.88
CA LYS A 123 -9.27 -14.65 9.18
C LYS A 123 -8.34 -15.14 8.07
N TYR A 124 -8.68 -14.83 6.83
CA TYR A 124 -7.98 -15.34 5.65
C TYR A 124 -7.06 -14.30 4.99
N TYR A 125 -7.02 -13.08 5.50
CA TYR A 125 -6.17 -12.00 4.98
C TYR A 125 -4.68 -12.31 5.21
N GLY A 126 -3.85 -12.06 4.19
CA GLY A 126 -2.39 -12.20 4.31
C GLY A 126 -1.88 -13.64 4.19
N GLY A 127 -2.20 -14.35 3.09
CA GLY A 127 -1.63 -15.66 2.76
C GLY A 127 -2.60 -16.84 2.84
N ASN A 128 -3.79 -16.66 3.44
CA ASN A 128 -4.76 -17.73 3.58
C ASN A 128 -5.93 -17.65 2.58
N GLY A 129 -5.80 -16.84 1.53
CA GLY A 129 -6.76 -16.76 0.43
C GLY A 129 -7.58 -15.47 0.36
N VAL A 130 -7.21 -14.42 1.10
CA VAL A 130 -7.71 -13.05 0.91
C VAL A 130 -6.53 -12.11 0.76
N THR A 131 -6.52 -11.33 -0.31
CA THR A 131 -5.46 -10.37 -0.62
C THR A 131 -6.00 -9.13 -1.32
N THR A 132 -5.21 -8.08 -1.37
CA THR A 132 -5.51 -6.82 -2.07
C THR A 132 -4.52 -6.49 -3.18
N CYS A 133 -3.67 -7.47 -3.59
CA CYS A 133 -2.64 -7.29 -4.59
C CYS A 133 -2.57 -8.49 -5.55
N ALA A 134 -3.12 -8.37 -6.74
CA ALA A 134 -3.05 -9.41 -7.76
C ALA A 134 -1.62 -9.61 -8.32
N THR A 135 -0.85 -8.53 -8.46
CA THR A 135 0.53 -8.60 -8.95
C THR A 135 1.49 -9.25 -7.95
N CYS A 136 1.16 -9.18 -6.65
CA CYS A 136 1.94 -9.82 -5.60
C CYS A 136 1.65 -11.33 -5.52
N ASP A 137 0.37 -11.67 -5.44
CA ASP A 137 -0.06 -13.01 -4.99
C ASP A 137 -0.66 -13.88 -6.12
N GLY A 138 -0.92 -13.31 -7.31
CA GLY A 138 -1.59 -14.03 -8.41
C GLY A 138 -0.87 -15.31 -8.83
N ALA A 139 0.46 -15.33 -8.77
CA ALA A 139 1.27 -16.48 -9.15
C ALA A 139 1.06 -17.70 -8.24
N PHE A 140 0.64 -17.53 -6.98
CA PHE A 140 0.35 -18.62 -6.04
C PHE A 140 -0.95 -19.37 -6.35
N TYR A 141 -1.83 -18.78 -7.17
CA TYR A 141 -3.16 -19.35 -7.47
C TYR A 141 -3.26 -19.90 -8.88
N ARG A 142 -2.24 -20.69 -9.31
CA ARG A 142 -2.19 -21.33 -10.63
C ARG A 142 -3.21 -22.44 -10.73
N ASN A 143 -3.92 -22.46 -11.87
CA ASN A 143 -4.89 -23.50 -12.25
C ASN A 143 -6.04 -23.71 -11.25
N VAL A 144 -6.34 -22.70 -10.42
CA VAL A 144 -7.47 -22.72 -9.50
C VAL A 144 -8.41 -21.52 -9.77
N PRO A 145 -9.70 -21.61 -9.42
CA PRO A 145 -10.62 -20.49 -9.54
C PRO A 145 -10.36 -19.43 -8.45
N VAL A 146 -10.46 -18.16 -8.84
CA VAL A 146 -10.32 -17.00 -7.93
C VAL A 146 -11.45 -16.01 -8.14
N ALA A 147 -11.69 -15.14 -7.16
CA ALA A 147 -12.59 -14.01 -7.29
C ALA A 147 -11.84 -12.69 -7.19
N VAL A 148 -12.24 -11.70 -7.98
CA VAL A 148 -11.87 -10.30 -7.84
C VAL A 148 -13.11 -9.52 -7.47
N VAL A 149 -13.09 -8.80 -6.35
CA VAL A 149 -14.21 -7.99 -5.90
C VAL A 149 -13.91 -6.52 -6.16
N GLY A 150 -14.66 -5.91 -7.08
CA GLY A 150 -14.46 -4.51 -7.44
C GLY A 150 -15.21 -4.13 -8.73
N GLY A 151 -15.02 -2.91 -9.22
CA GLY A 151 -15.71 -2.43 -10.43
C GLY A 151 -15.12 -1.16 -11.03
N GLY A 152 -13.90 -0.79 -10.65
CA GLY A 152 -13.08 0.23 -11.29
C GLY A 152 -12.02 -0.38 -12.20
N ASP A 153 -11.20 0.48 -12.84
CA ASP A 153 -10.12 0.05 -13.74
C ASP A 153 -9.19 -0.95 -13.05
N SER A 154 -8.75 -0.69 -11.80
CA SER A 154 -7.89 -1.62 -11.04
C SER A 154 -8.49 -3.03 -10.92
N ALA A 155 -9.80 -3.15 -10.66
CA ALA A 155 -10.44 -4.47 -10.57
C ALA A 155 -10.46 -5.21 -11.91
N CYS A 156 -10.68 -4.48 -13.00
CA CYS A 156 -10.64 -5.05 -14.36
C CYS A 156 -9.21 -5.45 -14.75
N GLU A 157 -8.22 -4.61 -14.45
CA GLU A 157 -6.80 -4.91 -14.69
C GLU A 157 -6.34 -6.14 -13.90
N GLU A 158 -6.67 -6.20 -12.61
CA GLU A 158 -6.36 -7.35 -11.75
C GLU A 158 -7.04 -8.64 -12.25
N ALA A 159 -8.31 -8.56 -12.66
CA ALA A 159 -9.02 -9.71 -13.21
C ALA A 159 -8.34 -10.22 -14.50
N LEU A 160 -7.97 -9.33 -15.42
CA LEU A 160 -7.24 -9.68 -16.64
C LEU A 160 -5.85 -10.23 -16.33
N PHE A 161 -5.13 -9.64 -15.37
CA PHE A 161 -3.82 -10.13 -14.96
C PHE A 161 -3.88 -11.56 -14.42
N LEU A 162 -4.87 -11.85 -13.57
CA LEU A 162 -5.07 -13.16 -12.95
C LEU A 162 -5.42 -14.26 -13.95
N THR A 163 -5.96 -13.95 -15.13
CA THR A 163 -6.21 -14.96 -16.17
C THR A 163 -4.96 -15.68 -16.67
N ARG A 164 -3.78 -15.08 -16.44
CA ARG A 164 -2.48 -15.69 -16.75
C ARG A 164 -2.16 -16.90 -15.87
N PHE A 165 -2.76 -16.97 -14.71
CA PHE A 165 -2.49 -17.98 -13.68
C PHE A 165 -3.72 -18.83 -13.40
N ALA A 166 -4.82 -18.19 -13.05
CA ALA A 166 -6.04 -18.86 -12.61
C ALA A 166 -6.70 -19.68 -13.73
N SER A 167 -7.40 -20.74 -13.33
CA SER A 167 -8.26 -21.50 -14.27
C SER A 167 -9.54 -20.72 -14.61
N LYS A 168 -10.02 -19.91 -13.66
CA LYS A 168 -11.21 -19.06 -13.79
C LYS A 168 -11.12 -17.86 -12.88
N VAL A 169 -11.63 -16.73 -13.32
CA VAL A 169 -11.71 -15.49 -12.56
C VAL A 169 -13.17 -15.05 -12.46
N TYR A 170 -13.73 -14.99 -11.27
CA TYR A 170 -15.03 -14.36 -11.02
C TYR A 170 -14.82 -12.88 -10.76
N LEU A 171 -15.26 -11.99 -11.65
CA LEU A 171 -15.26 -10.55 -11.42
C LEU A 171 -16.59 -10.15 -10.79
N VAL A 172 -16.56 -9.94 -9.46
CA VAL A 172 -17.73 -9.73 -8.60
C VAL A 172 -17.98 -8.24 -8.43
N HIS A 173 -19.14 -7.75 -8.84
CA HIS A 173 -19.51 -6.35 -8.71
C HIS A 173 -20.96 -6.15 -8.25
N ARG A 174 -21.16 -5.15 -7.35
CA ARG A 174 -22.48 -4.84 -6.76
C ARG A 174 -23.48 -4.18 -7.69
N ARG A 175 -23.05 -3.72 -8.87
CA ARG A 175 -23.89 -3.06 -9.88
C ARG A 175 -23.83 -3.84 -11.19
N ASP A 176 -24.69 -3.47 -12.12
CA ASP A 176 -24.70 -3.95 -13.51
C ASP A 176 -23.69 -3.20 -14.40
N THR A 177 -23.25 -2.02 -13.95
CA THR A 177 -22.33 -1.13 -14.67
C THR A 177 -21.04 -0.92 -13.89
N PHE A 178 -19.91 -1.00 -14.59
CA PHE A 178 -18.59 -0.70 -14.06
C PHE A 178 -18.31 0.79 -14.06
N ARG A 179 -17.43 1.23 -13.16
CA ARG A 179 -16.84 2.57 -13.19
C ARG A 179 -15.54 2.60 -14.00
N ALA A 180 -15.07 1.43 -14.44
CA ALA A 180 -13.90 1.28 -15.27
C ALA A 180 -14.14 1.90 -16.66
N SER A 181 -13.05 2.22 -17.34
CA SER A 181 -13.06 2.70 -18.72
C SER A 181 -13.71 1.66 -19.64
N GLU A 182 -14.41 2.12 -20.69
CA GLU A 182 -15.15 1.24 -21.60
C GLU A 182 -14.23 0.19 -22.23
N ILE A 183 -13.01 0.56 -22.57
CA ILE A 183 -12.04 -0.39 -23.13
C ILE A 183 -11.70 -1.54 -22.17
N MET A 184 -11.60 -1.25 -20.87
CA MET A 184 -11.34 -2.28 -19.86
C MET A 184 -12.56 -3.17 -19.65
N VAL A 185 -13.75 -2.59 -19.65
CA VAL A 185 -15.01 -3.35 -19.58
C VAL A 185 -15.16 -4.30 -20.77
N GLN A 186 -14.85 -3.84 -21.98
CA GLN A 186 -14.88 -4.70 -23.17
C GLN A 186 -13.87 -5.85 -23.08
N ARG A 187 -12.66 -5.60 -22.58
CA ARG A 187 -11.63 -6.64 -22.42
C ARG A 187 -12.05 -7.71 -21.41
N VAL A 188 -12.60 -7.35 -20.26
CA VAL A 188 -13.05 -8.34 -19.28
C VAL A 188 -14.25 -9.12 -19.75
N LYS A 189 -15.18 -8.48 -20.50
CA LYS A 189 -16.35 -9.15 -21.12
C LYS A 189 -15.96 -10.17 -22.20
N ALA A 190 -14.91 -9.86 -22.96
CA ALA A 190 -14.45 -10.70 -24.06
C ALA A 190 -13.57 -11.87 -23.61
N HIS A 191 -13.09 -11.89 -22.37
CA HIS A 191 -12.11 -12.87 -21.94
C HIS A 191 -12.76 -14.17 -21.44
N GLU A 192 -12.46 -15.32 -22.08
CA GLU A 192 -13.06 -16.64 -21.83
C GLU A 192 -12.95 -17.15 -20.39
N LYS A 193 -11.87 -16.78 -19.67
CA LYS A 193 -11.67 -17.18 -18.27
C LYS A 193 -12.37 -16.28 -17.25
N ILE A 194 -12.94 -15.14 -17.68
CA ILE A 194 -13.59 -14.20 -16.77
C ILE A 194 -15.10 -14.40 -16.80
N GLU A 195 -15.68 -14.72 -15.65
CA GLU A 195 -17.12 -14.69 -15.44
C GLU A 195 -17.50 -13.42 -14.67
N LEU A 196 -18.38 -12.62 -15.28
CA LEU A 196 -18.94 -11.43 -14.62
C LEU A 196 -20.06 -11.85 -13.67
N VAL A 197 -19.89 -11.57 -12.39
CA VAL A 197 -20.89 -11.80 -11.34
C VAL A 197 -21.39 -10.44 -10.87
N LEU A 198 -22.44 -9.96 -11.55
CA LEU A 198 -22.94 -8.61 -11.40
C LEU A 198 -24.21 -8.56 -10.50
N ASN A 199 -24.52 -7.36 -9.98
CA ASN A 199 -25.69 -7.14 -9.11
C ASN A 199 -25.66 -8.03 -7.84
N VAL A 200 -24.48 -8.32 -7.32
CA VAL A 200 -24.30 -9.13 -6.13
C VAL A 200 -23.44 -8.40 -5.08
N THR A 201 -23.69 -8.69 -3.82
CA THR A 201 -22.89 -8.16 -2.71
C THR A 201 -22.20 -9.32 -2.00
N PRO A 202 -20.87 -9.31 -1.87
CA PRO A 202 -20.16 -10.25 -1.02
C PRO A 202 -20.62 -10.13 0.43
N THR A 203 -20.87 -11.26 1.09
CA THR A 203 -21.39 -11.28 2.47
C THR A 203 -20.57 -12.13 3.42
N GLU A 204 -19.85 -13.11 2.92
CA GLU A 204 -19.06 -14.00 3.76
C GLU A 204 -17.96 -14.68 2.94
N ILE A 205 -16.80 -14.88 3.55
CA ILE A 205 -15.70 -15.70 3.01
C ILE A 205 -15.56 -16.93 3.88
N LEU A 206 -15.67 -18.09 3.26
CA LEU A 206 -15.71 -19.39 3.93
C LEU A 206 -14.46 -20.21 3.60
N GLY A 207 -14.03 -20.97 4.59
CA GLY A 207 -12.89 -21.88 4.46
C GLY A 207 -12.54 -22.56 5.79
N ASP A 208 -11.62 -23.49 5.73
CA ASP A 208 -11.04 -24.13 6.90
C ASP A 208 -9.75 -23.40 7.31
N GLU A 209 -8.58 -23.88 6.89
CA GLU A 209 -7.31 -23.16 7.00
C GLU A 209 -7.15 -22.10 5.92
N LYS A 210 -7.68 -22.37 4.72
CA LYS A 210 -7.65 -21.47 3.56
C LYS A 210 -9.04 -21.30 2.97
N VAL A 211 -9.21 -20.25 2.16
CA VAL A 211 -10.46 -19.96 1.47
C VAL A 211 -10.86 -21.10 0.52
N HIS A 212 -12.14 -21.45 0.53
CA HIS A 212 -12.73 -22.35 -0.47
C HIS A 212 -14.01 -21.79 -1.11
N THR A 213 -14.65 -20.74 -0.51
CA THR A 213 -15.92 -20.16 -1.03
C THR A 213 -16.00 -18.68 -0.71
N LEU A 214 -16.45 -17.91 -1.70
CA LEU A 214 -16.98 -16.56 -1.50
C LEU A 214 -18.50 -16.62 -1.63
N ARG A 215 -19.22 -16.29 -0.55
CA ARG A 215 -20.68 -16.15 -0.57
C ARG A 215 -21.06 -14.75 -0.97
N VAL A 216 -21.98 -14.66 -1.92
CA VAL A 216 -22.57 -13.41 -2.38
C VAL A 216 -24.09 -13.48 -2.27
N ILE A 217 -24.73 -12.33 -2.12
CA ILE A 217 -26.20 -12.22 -2.18
C ILE A 217 -26.56 -11.48 -3.46
N GLU A 218 -27.44 -12.07 -4.24
CA GLU A 218 -28.01 -11.45 -5.45
C GLU A 218 -28.99 -10.33 -5.07
N LYS A 219 -29.27 -9.45 -6.01
CA LYS A 219 -30.26 -8.36 -5.81
C LYS A 219 -31.66 -8.90 -5.46
N SER A 220 -31.96 -10.13 -5.84
CA SER A 220 -33.17 -10.88 -5.48
C SER A 220 -33.24 -11.28 -4.00
N GLY A 221 -32.12 -11.20 -3.28
CA GLY A 221 -31.94 -11.71 -1.92
C GLY A 221 -31.49 -13.17 -1.84
N ALA A 222 -31.33 -13.86 -2.98
CA ALA A 222 -30.85 -15.24 -3.00
C ALA A 222 -29.35 -15.33 -2.75
N PRO A 223 -28.88 -16.24 -1.87
CA PRO A 223 -27.46 -16.51 -1.70
C PRO A 223 -26.92 -17.31 -2.88
N ARG A 224 -25.69 -17.00 -3.30
CA ARG A 224 -24.91 -17.75 -4.28
C ARG A 224 -23.50 -17.97 -3.73
N ASP A 225 -23.04 -19.20 -3.76
CA ASP A 225 -21.70 -19.59 -3.36
C ASP A 225 -20.80 -19.73 -4.59
N LEU A 226 -19.69 -19.01 -4.60
CA LEU A 226 -18.64 -19.09 -5.62
C LEU A 226 -17.49 -19.92 -5.07
N ALA A 227 -17.23 -21.08 -5.66
CA ALA A 227 -16.12 -21.94 -5.29
C ALA A 227 -14.81 -21.30 -5.77
N VAL A 228 -14.00 -20.77 -4.85
CA VAL A 228 -12.76 -20.05 -5.14
C VAL A 228 -11.68 -20.40 -4.12
N LYS A 229 -10.42 -20.27 -4.52
CA LYS A 229 -9.26 -20.47 -3.63
C LYS A 229 -8.65 -19.17 -3.14
N CYS A 230 -9.03 -18.04 -3.77
CA CYS A 230 -8.62 -16.71 -3.33
C CYS A 230 -9.69 -15.67 -3.68
N VAL A 231 -9.78 -14.66 -2.82
CA VAL A 231 -10.57 -13.44 -3.02
C VAL A 231 -9.61 -12.25 -3.06
N PHE A 232 -9.48 -11.63 -4.23
CA PHE A 232 -8.74 -10.40 -4.44
C PHE A 232 -9.70 -9.21 -4.21
N VAL A 233 -9.41 -8.39 -3.20
CA VAL A 233 -10.27 -7.27 -2.82
C VAL A 233 -9.74 -6.00 -3.50
N ALA A 234 -10.34 -5.65 -4.64
CA ALA A 234 -9.94 -4.55 -5.52
C ALA A 234 -10.92 -3.36 -5.44
N ILE A 235 -11.23 -2.90 -4.22
CA ILE A 235 -12.15 -1.77 -3.97
C ILE A 235 -11.44 -0.45 -3.61
N GLY A 236 -10.12 -0.41 -3.81
CA GLY A 236 -9.26 0.76 -3.65
C GLY A 236 -8.51 0.79 -2.32
N HIS A 237 -7.74 1.87 -2.15
CA HIS A 237 -6.91 2.14 -0.97
C HIS A 237 -7.29 3.49 -0.36
N ILE A 238 -6.84 3.71 0.87
CA ILE A 238 -6.96 4.98 1.59
C ILE A 238 -5.54 5.40 1.95
N PRO A 239 -5.00 6.48 1.36
CA PRO A 239 -3.69 6.99 1.75
C PRO A 239 -3.72 7.45 3.21
N ASN A 240 -2.62 7.22 3.94
CA ASN A 240 -2.51 7.61 5.34
C ASN A 240 -2.02 9.06 5.43
N SER A 241 -2.84 10.00 4.99
CA SER A 241 -2.56 11.43 4.83
C SER A 241 -3.32 12.34 5.79
N GLN A 242 -4.30 11.82 6.53
CA GLN A 242 -5.29 12.61 7.26
C GLN A 242 -4.69 13.60 8.28
N ALA A 243 -3.63 13.21 8.99
CA ALA A 243 -2.95 14.05 9.97
C ALA A 243 -2.24 15.27 9.35
N PHE A 244 -2.02 15.25 8.02
CA PHE A 244 -1.21 16.21 7.29
C PHE A 244 -2.02 17.12 6.36
N THR A 245 -3.26 16.76 6.04
CA THR A 245 -4.12 17.49 5.08
C THR A 245 -4.33 18.97 5.41
N PRO A 246 -4.33 19.43 6.68
CA PRO A 246 -4.38 20.86 6.97
C PRO A 246 -3.16 21.65 6.50
N SER A 247 -2.01 20.98 6.30
CA SER A 247 -0.73 21.62 5.98
C SER A 247 -0.18 21.23 4.61
N LEU A 248 -0.68 20.16 4.00
CA LEU A 248 -0.21 19.64 2.71
C LEU A 248 -1.36 19.42 1.74
N GLU A 249 -1.09 19.71 0.48
CA GLU A 249 -2.03 19.46 -0.62
C GLU A 249 -2.20 17.95 -0.87
N VAL A 250 -3.45 17.53 -1.03
CA VAL A 250 -3.82 16.18 -1.44
C VAL A 250 -4.77 16.24 -2.63
N ASP A 251 -4.76 15.19 -3.45
CA ASP A 251 -5.70 15.03 -4.56
C ASP A 251 -7.10 14.59 -4.08
N GLU A 252 -8.02 14.40 -5.02
CA GLU A 252 -9.40 13.93 -4.73
C GLU A 252 -9.44 12.54 -4.07
N GLY A 253 -8.40 11.72 -4.25
CA GLY A 253 -8.22 10.41 -3.62
C GLY A 253 -7.62 10.49 -2.21
N GLY A 254 -7.15 11.68 -1.80
CA GLY A 254 -6.46 11.92 -0.54
C GLY A 254 -4.94 11.64 -0.60
N TYR A 255 -4.37 11.37 -1.78
CA TYR A 255 -2.93 11.16 -1.97
C TYR A 255 -2.18 12.49 -1.96
N PHE A 256 -0.99 12.53 -1.37
CA PHE A 256 -0.17 13.73 -1.38
C PHE A 256 0.23 14.15 -2.79
N VAL A 257 0.10 15.44 -3.07
CA VAL A 257 0.54 16.03 -4.33
C VAL A 257 2.03 16.41 -4.20
N ALA A 258 2.86 15.75 -5.00
CA ALA A 258 4.25 16.13 -5.21
C ALA A 258 4.41 16.87 -6.54
N GLY A 259 5.47 17.67 -6.66
CA GLY A 259 5.81 18.29 -7.95
C GLY A 259 6.07 17.26 -9.05
N ALA A 260 5.93 17.65 -10.31
CA ALA A 260 6.16 16.76 -11.43
C ALA A 260 7.56 16.14 -11.37
N ASN A 261 7.63 14.80 -11.45
CA ASN A 261 8.87 14.04 -11.40
C ASN A 261 9.73 14.24 -10.14
N THR A 262 9.14 14.69 -9.04
CA THR A 262 9.82 14.88 -7.76
C THR A 262 9.04 14.24 -6.61
N VAL A 263 9.62 14.23 -5.43
CA VAL A 263 9.01 13.82 -4.16
C VAL A 263 8.81 15.02 -3.22
N SER A 264 9.15 16.22 -3.68
CA SER A 264 9.01 17.46 -2.94
C SER A 264 7.56 17.95 -2.95
N THR A 265 7.07 18.36 -1.80
CA THR A 265 5.77 19.04 -1.69
C THR A 265 5.92 20.55 -1.96
N ARG A 266 4.81 21.29 -1.93
CA ARG A 266 4.86 22.76 -1.95
C ARG A 266 5.43 23.37 -0.68
N VAL A 267 5.54 22.62 0.39
CA VAL A 267 6.13 23.08 1.67
C VAL A 267 7.63 22.77 1.65
N PRO A 268 8.50 23.80 1.68
CA PRO A 268 9.95 23.61 1.69
C PRO A 268 10.41 22.72 2.83
N GLY A 269 11.28 21.75 2.55
CA GLY A 269 11.80 20.80 3.54
C GLY A 269 10.84 19.64 3.88
N VAL A 270 9.68 19.52 3.18
CA VAL A 270 8.75 18.41 3.37
C VAL A 270 8.64 17.60 2.08
N PHE A 271 8.91 16.30 2.20
CA PHE A 271 8.96 15.34 1.11
C PHE A 271 7.97 14.19 1.36
N VAL A 272 7.48 13.57 0.29
CA VAL A 272 6.54 12.45 0.36
C VAL A 272 7.04 11.27 -0.47
N ALA A 273 6.85 10.04 0.03
CA ALA A 273 7.37 8.85 -0.65
C ALA A 273 6.49 7.62 -0.43
N GLY A 274 6.38 6.79 -1.45
CA GLY A 274 5.62 5.54 -1.42
C GLY A 274 4.12 5.75 -1.61
N ASP A 275 3.34 4.76 -1.21
CA ASP A 275 1.92 4.64 -1.54
C ASP A 275 1.03 5.75 -0.98
N CYS A 276 1.51 6.59 -0.08
CA CYS A 276 0.78 7.80 0.34
C CYS A 276 0.75 8.90 -0.75
N ALA A 277 1.64 8.81 -1.76
CA ALA A 277 1.72 9.72 -2.89
C ALA A 277 1.63 9.01 -4.25
N ASP A 278 1.89 7.69 -4.29
CA ASP A 278 1.78 6.87 -5.51
C ASP A 278 0.50 6.04 -5.48
N HIS A 279 -0.54 6.51 -6.18
CA HIS A 279 -1.78 5.78 -6.37
C HIS A 279 -1.76 4.82 -7.58
N VAL A 280 -0.68 4.82 -8.38
CA VAL A 280 -0.59 4.08 -9.65
C VAL A 280 0.04 2.71 -9.44
N TYR A 281 1.29 2.67 -8.96
CA TYR A 281 2.06 1.43 -8.92
C TYR A 281 1.88 0.63 -7.63
N ARG A 282 2.01 1.26 -6.47
CA ARG A 282 1.85 0.64 -5.13
C ARG A 282 2.65 -0.66 -5.02
N GLN A 283 3.93 -0.59 -5.36
CA GLN A 283 4.87 -1.70 -5.29
C GLN A 283 6.00 -1.39 -4.30
N ALA A 284 6.50 -2.43 -3.62
CA ALA A 284 7.61 -2.31 -2.67
C ALA A 284 8.84 -1.64 -3.30
N ILE A 285 9.16 -1.99 -4.55
CA ILE A 285 10.32 -1.45 -5.27
C ILE A 285 10.12 0.01 -5.70
N THR A 286 8.92 0.41 -6.14
CA THR A 286 8.64 1.81 -6.47
C THR A 286 8.64 2.68 -5.23
N ALA A 287 8.06 2.18 -4.13
CA ALA A 287 8.12 2.83 -2.82
C ALA A 287 9.55 3.02 -2.33
N ALA A 288 10.41 1.99 -2.44
CA ALA A 288 11.83 2.08 -2.12
C ALA A 288 12.54 3.13 -2.99
N GLY A 289 12.28 3.15 -4.31
CA GLY A 289 12.81 4.16 -5.22
C GLY A 289 12.41 5.58 -4.85
N MET A 290 11.15 5.80 -4.46
CA MET A 290 10.69 7.10 -3.96
C MET A 290 11.36 7.48 -2.65
N GLY A 291 11.55 6.53 -1.72
CA GLY A 291 12.29 6.75 -0.47
C GLY A 291 13.73 7.19 -0.69
N CYS A 292 14.43 6.56 -1.64
CA CYS A 292 15.77 6.96 -2.07
C CYS A 292 15.78 8.42 -2.56
N ARG A 293 14.85 8.77 -3.45
CA ARG A 293 14.72 10.14 -3.98
C ARG A 293 14.45 11.15 -2.88
N ALA A 294 13.53 10.85 -1.96
CA ALA A 294 13.17 11.73 -0.85
C ALA A 294 14.37 12.02 0.06
N ALA A 295 15.18 11.02 0.36
CA ALA A 295 16.37 11.21 1.17
C ALA A 295 17.42 12.08 0.46
N ILE A 296 17.65 11.86 -0.83
CA ILE A 296 18.62 12.66 -1.63
C ILE A 296 18.12 14.11 -1.76
N GLU A 297 16.84 14.33 -2.00
CA GLU A 297 16.27 15.69 -2.07
C GLU A 297 16.32 16.39 -0.71
N ALA A 298 16.07 15.67 0.39
CA ALA A 298 16.20 16.21 1.75
C ALA A 298 17.66 16.60 2.08
N GLU A 299 18.64 15.77 1.70
CA GLU A 299 20.06 16.07 1.86
C GLU A 299 20.44 17.36 1.12
N ARG A 300 20.06 17.46 -0.16
CA ARG A 300 20.35 18.64 -0.99
C ARG A 300 19.70 19.91 -0.43
N TRP A 301 18.48 19.78 0.03
CA TRP A 301 17.75 20.90 0.66
C TRP A 301 18.45 21.35 1.93
N LEU A 302 18.85 20.44 2.81
CA LEU A 302 19.59 20.75 4.05
C LEU A 302 20.96 21.37 3.81
N ALA A 303 21.64 20.98 2.73
CA ALA A 303 22.93 21.55 2.38
C ALA A 303 22.82 23.01 1.88
N GLY A 304 21.66 23.44 1.45
CA GLY A 304 21.39 24.81 0.98
C GLY A 304 20.76 25.73 2.04
N HIS A 305 20.41 25.21 3.21
CA HIS A 305 19.70 25.92 4.29
C HIS A 305 20.36 25.66 5.64
#